data_93bea28872dafbeda31c41a270ac3f1e
#
_entry.id   93bea28872dafbeda31c41a270ac3f1e
#
_cell.length_a   1.000
_cell.length_b   1.000
_cell.length_c   1.000
_cell.angle_alpha   90.00
_cell.angle_beta   90.00
_cell.angle_gamma   90.00
#
_symmetry.space_group_name_H-M   'P 1'
#
loop_
_entity.id
_entity.type
_entity.pdbx_description
1 polymer ?
#
loop_
_entity_poly.entity_id
_entity_poly.type
_entity_poly.pdbx_seq_one_letter_code
_entity_poly.pdbx_strand_id
1 'polypeptide(L)'
;KPPVIYGDVTRPEPMTVRWSEYAQSLTNKVMKGMLTGPVTILQWSFVRNDISRETVCKQIAVALSDEVLDLEKAGIKVIQIDEPAIREGLPLKRADWDAYLKWAGEAFRLSSMGCQDDTQIHTHMCYSEFNDILPAIAALDADVITIETSRSDMELLTAFGDFKYPNDIG
;
A
#
# COMPACT_ATOMS: atom_id res chain seq x y z
N LYS A 1 15.72 2.53 14.24
CA LYS A 1 16.70 1.92 13.30
C LYS A 1 15.93 1.27 12.17
N PRO A 2 16.29 1.43 10.90
CA PRO A 2 15.62 0.77 9.81
C PRO A 2 15.76 -0.76 9.92
N PRO A 3 14.76 -1.53 9.49
CA PRO A 3 14.82 -2.98 9.49
C PRO A 3 15.84 -3.51 8.47
N VAL A 4 16.31 -4.75 8.70
CA VAL A 4 17.21 -5.45 7.80
C VAL A 4 16.55 -6.76 7.38
N ILE A 5 16.31 -6.91 6.09
CA ILE A 5 15.77 -8.14 5.49
C ILE A 5 16.96 -8.98 5.00
N TYR A 6 17.28 -10.04 5.75
CA TYR A 6 18.43 -10.92 5.48
C TYR A 6 18.04 -12.35 5.08
N GLY A 7 16.75 -12.67 5.13
CA GLY A 7 16.18 -13.97 4.78
C GLY A 7 14.83 -13.81 4.08
N ASP A 8 14.13 -14.91 3.88
CA ASP A 8 12.78 -14.88 3.35
C ASP A 8 11.81 -14.29 4.37
N VAL A 9 10.82 -13.55 3.87
CA VAL A 9 9.84 -12.85 4.71
C VAL A 9 8.63 -13.75 4.91
N THR A 10 8.25 -13.97 6.17
CA THR A 10 7.02 -14.66 6.56
C THR A 10 6.36 -13.91 7.71
N ARG A 11 5.06 -14.15 7.89
CA ARG A 11 4.28 -13.61 9.01
C ARG A 11 4.00 -14.76 10.01
N PRO A 12 4.68 -14.81 11.16
CA PRO A 12 4.49 -15.91 12.12
C PRO A 12 3.18 -15.81 12.91
N GLU A 13 2.65 -14.60 13.08
CA GLU A 13 1.44 -14.32 13.87
C GLU A 13 0.76 -13.01 13.41
N PRO A 14 -0.53 -12.79 13.74
CA PRO A 14 -1.22 -11.53 13.49
C PRO A 14 -0.51 -10.34 14.13
N MET A 15 -0.36 -9.24 13.37
CA MET A 15 0.39 -8.06 13.79
C MET A 15 -0.51 -6.99 14.43
N THR A 16 -1.64 -6.66 13.80
CA THR A 16 -2.50 -5.52 14.14
C THR A 16 -3.94 -5.93 14.48
N VAL A 17 -4.33 -7.15 14.21
CA VAL A 17 -5.70 -7.66 14.37
C VAL A 17 -6.24 -7.38 15.77
N ARG A 18 -5.51 -7.77 16.81
CA ARG A 18 -5.89 -7.56 18.21
C ARG A 18 -6.19 -6.10 18.54
N TRP A 19 -5.39 -5.17 17.98
CA TRP A 19 -5.55 -3.75 18.24
C TRP A 19 -6.74 -3.17 17.49
N SER A 20 -6.98 -3.64 16.28
CA SER A 20 -8.13 -3.26 15.46
C SER A 20 -9.44 -3.77 16.07
N GLU A 21 -9.49 -5.00 16.54
CA GLU A 21 -10.63 -5.57 17.29
C GLU A 21 -10.89 -4.77 18.57
N TYR A 22 -9.86 -4.47 19.34
CA TYR A 22 -10.01 -3.65 20.54
C TYR A 22 -10.58 -2.26 20.21
N ALA A 23 -10.04 -1.58 19.21
CA ALA A 23 -10.56 -0.29 18.78
C ALA A 23 -12.02 -0.37 18.32
N GLN A 24 -12.38 -1.41 17.54
CA GLN A 24 -13.75 -1.62 17.10
C GLN A 24 -14.70 -1.91 18.26
N SER A 25 -14.25 -2.54 19.32
CA SER A 25 -15.07 -2.83 20.51
C SER A 25 -15.47 -1.58 21.30
N LEU A 26 -14.76 -0.46 21.09
CA LEU A 26 -15.03 0.81 21.79
C LEU A 26 -16.06 1.69 21.09
N THR A 27 -16.52 1.33 19.90
CA THR A 27 -17.41 2.16 19.09
C THR A 27 -18.31 1.33 18.16
N ASN A 28 -19.50 1.89 17.87
CA ASN A 28 -20.40 1.37 16.84
C ASN A 28 -20.09 1.94 15.43
N LYS A 29 -19.08 2.83 15.31
CA LYS A 29 -18.61 3.32 14.02
C LYS A 29 -17.62 2.36 13.44
N VAL A 30 -17.53 2.31 12.10
CA VAL A 30 -16.55 1.48 11.40
C VAL A 30 -15.15 1.96 11.75
N MET A 31 -14.33 1.04 12.27
CA MET A 31 -12.89 1.27 12.48
C MET A 31 -12.12 0.81 11.25
N LYS A 32 -11.10 1.59 10.91
CA LYS A 32 -10.20 1.30 9.80
C LYS A 32 -8.96 0.57 10.32
N GLY A 33 -8.69 -0.63 9.81
CA GLY A 33 -7.40 -1.29 9.96
C GLY A 33 -6.35 -0.57 9.10
N MET A 34 -5.13 -0.41 9.61
CA MET A 34 -4.06 0.30 8.90
C MET A 34 -2.78 -0.53 8.85
N LEU A 35 -2.19 -0.60 7.67
CA LEU A 35 -0.95 -1.32 7.39
C LEU A 35 -0.03 -0.45 6.54
N THR A 36 1.28 -0.65 6.69
CA THR A 36 2.25 -0.14 5.72
C THR A 36 2.33 -1.11 4.56
N GLY A 37 2.31 -0.61 3.33
CA GLY A 37 2.32 -1.43 2.14
C GLY A 37 3.68 -2.08 1.81
N PRO A 38 3.68 -3.10 0.94
CA PRO A 38 4.87 -3.92 0.68
C PRO A 38 6.01 -3.14 0.04
N VAL A 39 5.72 -2.19 -0.84
CA VAL A 39 6.74 -1.37 -1.49
C VAL A 39 7.41 -0.43 -0.48
N THR A 40 6.61 0.18 0.38
CA THR A 40 7.11 1.08 1.43
C THR A 40 7.97 0.33 2.45
N ILE A 41 7.53 -0.85 2.90
CA ILE A 41 8.35 -1.68 3.79
C ILE A 41 9.68 -2.03 3.13
N LEU A 42 9.65 -2.43 1.85
CA LEU A 42 10.86 -2.73 1.09
C LEU A 42 11.80 -1.52 1.01
N GLN A 43 11.28 -0.33 0.65
CA GLN A 43 12.09 0.87 0.44
C GLN A 43 12.72 1.38 1.75
N TRP A 44 12.03 1.24 2.88
CA TRP A 44 12.52 1.68 4.18
C TRP A 44 13.36 0.62 4.91
N SER A 45 13.66 -0.49 4.24
CA SER A 45 14.48 -1.58 4.77
C SER A 45 15.85 -1.65 4.07
N PHE A 46 16.84 -2.15 4.79
CA PHE A 46 18.04 -2.70 4.15
C PHE A 46 17.71 -4.09 3.62
N VAL A 47 17.77 -4.27 2.32
CA VAL A 47 17.26 -5.47 1.65
C VAL A 47 18.44 -6.36 1.21
N ARG A 48 18.31 -7.68 1.43
CA ARG A 48 19.20 -8.72 0.89
C ARG A 48 19.41 -8.52 -0.62
N ASN A 49 20.56 -8.95 -1.15
CA ASN A 49 20.95 -8.75 -2.55
C ASN A 49 21.19 -10.03 -3.34
N ASP A 50 20.86 -11.19 -2.76
CA ASP A 50 20.99 -12.50 -3.41
C ASP A 50 19.75 -12.89 -4.25
N ILE A 51 18.62 -12.21 -4.04
CA ILE A 51 17.41 -12.29 -4.86
C ILE A 51 16.96 -10.89 -5.27
N SER A 52 16.04 -10.81 -6.25
CA SER A 52 15.56 -9.52 -6.75
C SER A 52 14.73 -8.76 -5.71
N ARG A 53 14.78 -7.42 -5.74
CA ARG A 53 13.92 -6.58 -4.90
C ARG A 53 12.45 -6.84 -5.15
N GLU A 54 12.05 -7.14 -6.40
CA GLU A 54 10.70 -7.56 -6.76
C GLU A 54 10.29 -8.83 -6.00
N THR A 55 11.15 -9.85 -5.95
CA THR A 55 10.87 -11.09 -5.22
C THR A 55 10.67 -10.83 -3.73
N VAL A 56 11.55 -10.02 -3.12
CA VAL A 56 11.42 -9.66 -1.69
C VAL A 56 10.12 -8.88 -1.45
N CYS A 57 9.76 -7.95 -2.34
CA CYS A 57 8.52 -7.19 -2.23
C CYS A 57 7.29 -8.10 -2.28
N LYS A 58 7.29 -9.08 -3.17
CA LYS A 58 6.19 -10.06 -3.27
C LYS A 58 6.11 -10.98 -2.03
N GLN A 59 7.23 -11.32 -1.40
CA GLN A 59 7.23 -12.03 -0.10
C GLN A 59 6.58 -11.17 0.99
N ILE A 60 6.91 -9.88 1.06
CA ILE A 60 6.28 -8.94 1.99
C ILE A 60 4.77 -8.85 1.70
N ALA A 61 4.38 -8.74 0.44
CA ALA A 61 2.98 -8.66 0.03
C ALA A 61 2.17 -9.89 0.44
N VAL A 62 2.72 -11.09 0.31
CA VAL A 62 2.07 -12.33 0.78
C VAL A 62 1.90 -12.31 2.31
N ALA A 63 2.92 -11.90 3.05
CA ALA A 63 2.83 -11.78 4.51
C ALA A 63 1.77 -10.74 4.94
N LEU A 64 1.62 -9.64 4.18
CA LEU A 64 0.57 -8.65 4.40
C LEU A 64 -0.82 -9.17 4.00
N SER A 65 -0.92 -9.97 2.95
CA SER A 65 -2.19 -10.60 2.55
C SER A 65 -2.76 -11.45 3.68
N ASP A 66 -1.94 -12.23 4.38
CA ASP A 66 -2.37 -12.99 5.56
C ASP A 66 -2.91 -12.06 6.67
N GLU A 67 -2.29 -10.90 6.88
CA GLU A 67 -2.77 -9.92 7.86
C GLU A 67 -4.10 -9.29 7.44
N VAL A 68 -4.24 -8.94 6.17
CA VAL A 68 -5.47 -8.36 5.62
C VAL A 68 -6.65 -9.34 5.76
N LEU A 69 -6.43 -10.61 5.43
CA LEU A 69 -7.45 -11.65 5.59
C LEU A 69 -7.83 -11.89 7.05
N ASP A 70 -6.89 -11.82 7.97
CA ASP A 70 -7.18 -11.95 9.40
C ASP A 70 -7.92 -10.72 9.96
N LEU A 71 -7.61 -9.51 9.49
CA LEU A 71 -8.37 -8.30 9.80
C LEU A 71 -9.82 -8.41 9.31
N GLU A 72 -10.02 -8.84 8.06
CA GLU A 72 -11.35 -9.06 7.49
C GLU A 72 -12.13 -10.11 8.31
N LYS A 73 -11.51 -11.24 8.64
CA LYS A 73 -12.09 -12.29 9.46
C LYS A 73 -12.46 -11.81 10.86
N ALA A 74 -11.72 -10.87 11.41
CA ALA A 74 -12.01 -10.19 12.68
C ALA A 74 -13.14 -9.14 12.56
N GLY A 75 -13.72 -8.96 11.37
CA GLY A 75 -14.86 -8.06 11.14
C GLY A 75 -14.47 -6.62 10.78
N ILE A 76 -13.19 -6.35 10.50
CA ILE A 76 -12.73 -5.05 10.02
C ILE A 76 -13.09 -4.92 8.54
N LYS A 77 -13.97 -3.97 8.21
CA LYS A 77 -14.55 -3.81 6.87
C LYS A 77 -13.86 -2.74 6.01
N VAL A 78 -12.98 -1.97 6.59
CA VAL A 78 -12.16 -0.98 5.87
C VAL A 78 -10.71 -1.19 6.26
N ILE A 79 -9.85 -1.48 5.29
CA ILE A 79 -8.43 -1.75 5.50
C ILE A 79 -7.61 -0.83 4.60
N GLN A 80 -6.77 -0.02 5.21
CA GLN A 80 -5.88 0.90 4.50
C GLN A 80 -4.46 0.34 4.44
N ILE A 81 -3.89 0.31 3.24
CA ILE A 81 -2.52 -0.13 2.96
C ILE A 81 -1.77 1.07 2.38
N ASP A 82 -0.91 1.68 3.19
CA ASP A 82 -0.23 2.93 2.86
C ASP A 82 1.03 2.69 2.03
N GLU A 83 1.15 3.39 0.91
CA GLU A 83 2.30 3.27 0.00
C GLU A 83 2.99 4.61 -0.29
N PRO A 84 3.43 5.36 0.73
CA PRO A 84 4.07 6.66 0.53
C PRO A 84 5.40 6.58 -0.23
N ALA A 85 6.09 5.43 -0.23
CA ALA A 85 7.43 5.30 -0.79
C ALA A 85 7.46 4.79 -2.26
N ILE A 86 6.32 4.64 -2.94
CA ILE A 86 6.32 4.21 -4.34
C ILE A 86 7.15 5.16 -5.20
N ARG A 87 6.95 6.48 -5.07
CA ARG A 87 7.68 7.46 -5.86
C ARG A 87 9.16 7.53 -5.47
N GLU A 88 9.47 7.44 -4.19
CA GLU A 88 10.85 7.43 -3.69
C GLU A 88 11.66 6.23 -4.24
N GLY A 89 10.98 5.13 -4.50
CA GLY A 89 11.58 3.90 -5.00
C GLY A 89 11.82 3.87 -6.51
N LEU A 90 11.44 4.92 -7.25
CA LEU A 90 11.64 4.99 -8.70
C LEU A 90 13.13 4.85 -9.06
N PRO A 91 13.46 4.00 -10.05
CA PRO A 91 14.81 3.90 -10.55
C PRO A 91 15.35 5.25 -11.08
N LEU A 92 16.66 5.46 -10.99
CA LEU A 92 17.28 6.68 -11.50
C LEU A 92 17.08 6.85 -13.03
N LYS A 93 17.01 5.74 -13.76
CA LYS A 93 16.79 5.75 -15.21
C LYS A 93 15.30 5.69 -15.50
N ARG A 94 14.76 6.67 -16.21
CA ARG A 94 13.35 6.71 -16.62
C ARG A 94 12.92 5.46 -17.38
N ALA A 95 13.79 4.88 -18.18
CA ALA A 95 13.52 3.67 -18.96
C ALA A 95 13.17 2.44 -18.08
N ASP A 96 13.54 2.46 -16.80
CA ASP A 96 13.31 1.35 -15.88
C ASP A 96 12.02 1.56 -15.01
N TRP A 97 11.37 2.71 -15.15
CA TRP A 97 10.20 3.07 -14.33
C TRP A 97 9.01 2.15 -14.56
N ASP A 98 8.69 1.84 -15.82
CA ASP A 98 7.52 1.03 -16.17
C ASP A 98 7.64 -0.38 -15.56
N ALA A 99 8.83 -0.97 -15.61
CA ALA A 99 9.08 -2.27 -15.00
C ALA A 99 8.92 -2.22 -13.46
N TYR A 100 9.46 -1.18 -12.82
CA TYR A 100 9.33 -0.96 -11.39
C TYR A 100 7.86 -0.75 -10.98
N LEU A 101 7.17 0.18 -11.63
CA LEU A 101 5.77 0.52 -11.30
C LEU A 101 4.83 -0.66 -11.53
N LYS A 102 5.12 -1.48 -12.53
CA LYS A 102 4.36 -2.71 -12.78
C LYS A 102 4.44 -3.68 -11.60
N TRP A 103 5.64 -4.08 -11.17
CA TRP A 103 5.76 -5.02 -10.06
C TRP A 103 5.37 -4.41 -8.70
N ALA A 104 5.52 -3.09 -8.53
CA ALA A 104 5.04 -2.38 -7.35
C ALA A 104 3.52 -2.47 -7.23
N GLY A 105 2.79 -2.20 -8.32
CA GLY A 105 1.34 -2.35 -8.39
C GLY A 105 0.89 -3.80 -8.20
N GLU A 106 1.60 -4.77 -8.79
CA GLU A 106 1.33 -6.19 -8.57
C GLU A 106 1.49 -6.58 -7.09
N ALA A 107 2.53 -6.09 -6.41
CA ALA A 107 2.76 -6.35 -5.00
C ALA A 107 1.66 -5.75 -4.12
N PHE A 108 1.21 -4.52 -4.41
CA PHE A 108 0.08 -3.92 -3.69
C PHE A 108 -1.19 -4.78 -3.84
N ARG A 109 -1.58 -5.12 -5.07
CA ARG A 109 -2.76 -5.97 -5.30
C ARG A 109 -2.64 -7.35 -4.65
N LEU A 110 -1.43 -7.92 -4.63
CA LEU A 110 -1.17 -9.19 -3.97
C LEU A 110 -1.43 -9.09 -2.46
N SER A 111 -1.14 -7.96 -1.82
CA SER A 111 -1.38 -7.77 -0.38
C SER A 111 -2.86 -7.67 0.01
N SER A 112 -3.74 -7.37 -0.94
CA SER A 112 -5.20 -7.33 -0.73
C SER A 112 -5.96 -8.47 -1.43
N MET A 113 -5.24 -9.36 -2.12
CA MET A 113 -5.85 -10.47 -2.85
C MET A 113 -6.53 -11.46 -1.90
N GLY A 114 -7.77 -11.79 -2.22
CA GLY A 114 -8.56 -12.75 -1.46
C GLY A 114 -9.56 -12.14 -0.49
N CYS A 115 -9.57 -10.82 -0.32
CA CYS A 115 -10.66 -10.13 0.38
C CYS A 115 -11.99 -10.34 -0.32
N GLN A 116 -13.05 -10.30 0.46
CA GLN A 116 -14.41 -10.29 -0.07
C GLN A 116 -14.75 -8.92 -0.67
N ASP A 117 -15.68 -8.87 -1.62
CA ASP A 117 -16.10 -7.65 -2.31
C ASP A 117 -16.72 -6.59 -1.38
N ASP A 118 -17.12 -6.96 -0.17
CA ASP A 118 -17.68 -6.05 0.85
C ASP A 118 -16.61 -5.49 1.81
N THR A 119 -15.35 -5.86 1.64
CA THR A 119 -14.22 -5.28 2.37
C THR A 119 -13.56 -4.21 1.52
N GLN A 120 -13.59 -2.98 2.01
CA GLN A 120 -13.08 -1.80 1.31
C GLN A 120 -11.58 -1.65 1.52
N ILE A 121 -10.80 -1.66 0.43
CA ILE A 121 -9.35 -1.46 0.43
C ILE A 121 -9.03 0.00 0.14
N HIS A 122 -8.40 0.66 1.09
CA HIS A 122 -7.91 2.02 0.94
C HIS A 122 -6.39 2.04 0.75
N THR A 123 -5.91 3.09 0.11
CA THR A 123 -4.49 3.46 0.12
C THR A 123 -4.30 4.93 0.45
N HIS A 124 -3.10 5.30 0.86
CA HIS A 124 -2.75 6.67 1.16
C HIS A 124 -1.40 7.02 0.56
N MET A 125 -1.35 8.22 -0.03
CA MET A 125 -0.14 8.86 -0.54
C MET A 125 0.08 10.16 0.22
N CYS A 126 1.18 10.27 0.96
CA CYS A 126 1.56 11.49 1.65
C CYS A 126 2.84 12.08 1.07
N TYR A 127 2.93 13.40 1.09
CA TYR A 127 4.13 14.19 0.75
C TYR A 127 4.75 13.91 -0.63
N SER A 128 4.05 13.30 -1.57
CA SER A 128 4.59 12.98 -2.88
C SER A 128 3.93 13.75 -4.02
N GLU A 129 4.75 14.32 -4.89
CA GLU A 129 4.34 14.77 -6.21
C GLU A 129 4.29 13.56 -7.13
N PHE A 130 3.13 12.91 -7.29
CA PHE A 130 2.99 11.70 -8.10
C PHE A 130 2.26 11.91 -9.42
N ASN A 131 2.18 13.16 -9.89
CA ASN A 131 1.52 13.50 -11.14
C ASN A 131 2.07 12.70 -12.34
N ASP A 132 3.38 12.44 -12.34
CA ASP A 132 4.08 11.69 -13.39
C ASP A 132 3.88 10.17 -13.34
N ILE A 133 3.31 9.65 -12.27
CA ILE A 133 3.01 8.21 -12.07
C ILE A 133 1.54 7.94 -11.75
N LEU A 134 0.65 8.91 -11.92
CA LEU A 134 -0.76 8.80 -11.57
C LEU A 134 -1.48 7.60 -12.21
N PRO A 135 -1.19 7.22 -13.48
CA PRO A 135 -1.74 5.99 -14.05
C PRO A 135 -1.30 4.72 -13.31
N ALA A 136 -0.07 4.68 -12.81
CA ALA A 136 0.43 3.55 -12.03
C ALA A 136 -0.19 3.50 -10.63
N ILE A 137 -0.47 4.67 -10.03
CA ILE A 137 -1.21 4.77 -8.76
C ILE A 137 -2.66 4.28 -8.95
N ALA A 138 -3.32 4.67 -10.03
CA ALA A 138 -4.64 4.15 -10.36
C ALA A 138 -4.65 2.62 -10.56
N ALA A 139 -3.56 2.07 -11.10
CA ALA A 139 -3.39 0.63 -11.30
C ALA A 139 -3.13 -0.16 -10.01
N LEU A 140 -2.99 0.47 -8.84
CA LEU A 140 -3.05 -0.20 -7.53
C LEU A 140 -4.43 -0.83 -7.31
N ASP A 141 -5.45 -0.24 -7.92
CA ASP A 141 -6.84 -0.72 -7.85
C ASP A 141 -7.39 -0.75 -6.41
N ALA A 142 -7.01 0.23 -5.61
CA ALA A 142 -7.62 0.45 -4.31
C ALA A 142 -8.99 1.12 -4.49
N ASP A 143 -9.99 0.72 -3.69
CA ASP A 143 -11.34 1.27 -3.76
C ASP A 143 -11.36 2.77 -3.47
N VAL A 144 -10.51 3.21 -2.53
CA VAL A 144 -10.37 4.62 -2.17
C VAL A 144 -8.90 5.01 -2.05
N ILE A 145 -8.52 6.11 -2.67
CA ILE A 145 -7.24 6.77 -2.41
C ILE A 145 -7.45 8.00 -1.53
N THR A 146 -6.67 8.12 -0.46
CA THR A 146 -6.58 9.34 0.34
C THR A 146 -5.28 10.06 0.07
N ILE A 147 -5.35 11.38 -0.12
CA ILE A 147 -4.24 12.18 -0.60
C ILE A 147 -4.04 13.39 0.32
N GLU A 148 -2.80 13.60 0.75
CA GLU A 148 -2.44 14.80 1.49
C GLU A 148 -2.02 15.91 0.51
N THR A 149 -2.72 17.05 0.55
CA THR A 149 -2.54 18.16 -0.41
C THR A 149 -1.97 19.42 0.24
N SER A 150 -1.76 19.44 1.55
CA SER A 150 -1.40 20.66 2.30
C SER A 150 -0.04 21.27 1.88
N ARG A 151 0.86 20.46 1.34
CA ARG A 151 2.20 20.90 0.92
C ARG A 151 2.35 21.16 -0.57
N SER A 152 1.39 20.74 -1.37
CA SER A 152 1.42 20.87 -2.83
C SER A 152 0.65 22.09 -3.35
N ASP A 153 0.19 23.00 -2.47
CA ASP A 153 -0.66 24.16 -2.82
C ASP A 153 -1.83 23.77 -3.74
N MET A 154 -2.36 22.55 -3.57
CA MET A 154 -3.44 21.97 -4.39
C MET A 154 -3.05 21.69 -5.85
N GLU A 155 -1.77 21.76 -6.23
CA GLU A 155 -1.31 21.45 -7.61
C GLU A 155 -1.69 20.04 -8.05
N LEU A 156 -1.79 19.13 -7.10
CA LEU A 156 -2.20 17.75 -7.36
C LEU A 156 -3.61 17.67 -7.96
N LEU A 157 -4.51 18.57 -7.59
CA LEU A 157 -5.87 18.61 -8.15
C LEU A 157 -5.88 18.88 -9.65
N THR A 158 -4.85 19.58 -10.17
CA THR A 158 -4.71 19.81 -11.61
C THR A 158 -4.46 18.51 -12.37
N ALA A 159 -3.66 17.60 -11.80
CA ALA A 159 -3.40 16.29 -12.40
C ALA A 159 -4.68 15.43 -12.51
N PHE A 160 -5.59 15.53 -11.54
CA PHE A 160 -6.89 14.87 -11.60
C PHE A 160 -7.87 15.55 -12.59
N GLY A 161 -7.62 16.80 -12.99
CA GLY A 161 -8.36 17.47 -14.06
C GLY A 161 -8.10 16.85 -15.43
N ASP A 162 -6.87 16.41 -15.67
CA ASP A 162 -6.43 15.80 -16.93
C ASP A 162 -6.54 14.26 -16.94
N PHE A 163 -6.51 13.65 -15.76
CA PHE A 163 -6.62 12.19 -15.59
C PHE A 163 -7.88 11.81 -14.80
N LYS A 164 -8.81 11.13 -15.45
CA LYS A 164 -9.98 10.61 -14.77
C LYS A 164 -9.59 9.41 -13.90
N TYR A 165 -9.44 9.65 -12.60
CA TYR A 165 -9.20 8.58 -11.63
C TYR A 165 -10.40 7.63 -11.61
N PRO A 166 -10.20 6.30 -11.67
CA PRO A 166 -11.30 5.34 -11.82
C PRO A 166 -12.09 5.09 -10.54
N ASN A 167 -11.48 5.28 -9.36
CA ASN A 167 -12.03 4.92 -8.07
C ASN A 167 -12.28 6.16 -7.19
N ASP A 168 -12.71 5.98 -5.94
CA ASP A 168 -13.03 7.08 -5.05
C ASP A 168 -11.78 7.81 -4.51
N ILE A 169 -11.92 9.10 -4.26
CA ILE A 169 -10.88 9.97 -3.70
C ILE A 169 -11.37 10.54 -2.39
N GLY A 170 -10.59 10.36 -1.33
CA GLY A 170 -10.84 10.84 0.02
C GLY A 170 -9.90 11.96 0.47
#